data_369bd42b26c8c5a1239dbbd159efe19b
#
_entry.id   369bd42b26c8c5a1239dbbd159efe19b
#
_cell.length_a   1.000
_cell.length_b   1.000
_cell.length_c   1.000
_cell.angle_alpha   90.00
_cell.angle_beta   90.00
_cell.angle_gamma   90.00
#
_symmetry.space_group_name_H-M   'P 1'
#
loop_
_entity.id
_entity.type
_entity.pdbx_description
1 polymer ?
#
loop_
_entity_poly.entity_id
_entity_poly.type
_entity_poly.pdbx_seq_one_letter_code
_entity_poly.pdbx_strand_id
1 'polypeptide(L)'
;MLEYNTIYLDYNMNDKVIFSGVQPSGEIHIGNYLGAITQFVDYQTDYNSIFSIVDLHAITVWQDPIALKNSTREVLAIFLASGLDESNNIIFNQSQVPEHTQLAWSLSCTSRIGWLNRMTQFKDKAGKNKENASVGLYTYPILMAADILLYSATHVPVGDDQKQHLELARDIAHKFNTDYNNDFFRLPEPLMTKSTTRIMSLRDGSSKMSKSDISEYSRILMTDSNDQISLKIKKARTDSLKMPNTSKEAKSRLEIN
;
A
#
# COMPACT_ATOMS: atom_id res chain seq x y z
N MET A 1 3.45 -16.34 -36.85
CA MET A 1 2.75 -15.09 -36.48
C MET A 1 1.86 -15.45 -35.32
N LEU A 2 2.30 -15.18 -34.09
CA LEU A 2 1.51 -15.42 -32.88
C LEU A 2 0.53 -14.25 -32.78
N GLU A 3 -0.75 -14.52 -32.99
CA GLU A 3 -1.79 -13.55 -32.67
C GLU A 3 -1.83 -13.37 -31.15
N TYR A 4 -1.30 -12.26 -30.68
CA TYR A 4 -1.56 -11.81 -29.33
C TYR A 4 -3.03 -11.41 -29.28
N ASN A 5 -3.86 -12.24 -28.65
CA ASN A 5 -5.18 -11.83 -28.19
C ASN A 5 -4.99 -10.75 -27.12
N THR A 6 -4.86 -9.52 -27.56
CA THR A 6 -4.91 -8.36 -26.67
C THR A 6 -6.33 -8.30 -26.15
N ILE A 7 -6.54 -8.72 -24.91
CA ILE A 7 -7.78 -8.44 -24.20
C ILE A 7 -7.78 -6.93 -23.97
N TYR A 8 -8.38 -6.19 -24.89
CA TYR A 8 -8.79 -4.82 -24.61
C TYR A 8 -9.89 -4.93 -23.57
N LEU A 9 -9.59 -4.64 -22.33
CA LEU A 9 -10.62 -4.28 -21.39
C LEU A 9 -11.24 -2.99 -21.95
N ASP A 10 -12.41 -3.09 -22.57
CA ASP A 10 -13.21 -1.95 -23.01
C ASP A 10 -13.69 -1.20 -21.75
N TYR A 11 -12.77 -0.49 -21.10
CA TYR A 11 -13.15 0.48 -20.09
C TYR A 11 -13.80 1.66 -20.80
N ASN A 12 -15.09 1.85 -20.59
CA ASN A 12 -15.73 3.11 -20.93
C ASN A 12 -14.96 4.23 -20.25
N MET A 13 -14.72 5.34 -20.97
CA MET A 13 -14.02 6.52 -20.44
C MET A 13 -14.65 7.09 -19.15
N ASN A 14 -15.86 6.65 -18.81
CA ASN A 14 -16.61 7.01 -17.60
C ASN A 14 -16.42 6.03 -16.44
N ASP A 15 -15.72 4.91 -16.62
CA ASP A 15 -15.56 3.92 -15.57
C ASP A 15 -14.62 4.44 -14.48
N LYS A 16 -15.06 4.28 -13.24
CA LYS A 16 -14.25 4.56 -12.08
C LYS A 16 -13.36 3.36 -11.80
N VAL A 17 -12.08 3.49 -12.10
CA VAL A 17 -11.08 2.46 -11.84
C VAL A 17 -10.27 2.83 -10.61
N ILE A 18 -10.19 1.92 -9.66
CA ILE A 18 -9.33 2.06 -8.48
C ILE A 18 -8.12 1.14 -8.61
N PHE A 19 -6.95 1.65 -8.26
CA PHE A 19 -5.74 0.85 -8.09
C PHE A 19 -5.22 0.99 -6.67
N SER A 20 -4.91 -0.13 -6.04
CA SER A 20 -4.20 -0.12 -4.75
C SER A 20 -3.29 -1.34 -4.63
N GLY A 21 -2.24 -1.20 -3.81
CA GLY A 21 -1.27 -2.26 -3.61
C GLY A 21 -0.84 -2.43 -2.16
N VAL A 22 -0.56 -3.68 -1.79
CA VAL A 22 -0.01 -4.03 -0.47
C VAL A 22 1.32 -4.72 -0.64
N GLN A 23 2.35 -4.20 0.04
CA GLN A 23 3.66 -4.85 0.07
C GLN A 23 3.63 -6.12 0.92
N PRO A 24 4.12 -7.26 0.39
CA PRO A 24 4.26 -8.49 1.14
C PRO A 24 5.55 -8.48 1.99
N SER A 25 5.82 -7.37 2.67
CA SER A 25 6.97 -7.21 3.57
C SER A 25 6.51 -7.36 5.02
N GLY A 26 6.91 -8.46 5.67
CA GLY A 26 6.51 -8.79 7.03
C GLY A 26 5.02 -9.14 7.16
N GLU A 27 4.63 -9.59 8.34
CA GLU A 27 3.30 -10.08 8.63
C GLU A 27 2.24 -8.97 8.67
N ILE A 28 1.05 -9.26 8.16
CA ILE A 28 -0.10 -8.33 8.18
C ILE A 28 -0.70 -8.31 9.59
N HIS A 29 -0.79 -7.15 10.18
CA HIS A 29 -1.42 -6.95 11.48
C HIS A 29 -2.77 -6.20 11.36
N ILE A 30 -3.55 -6.20 12.44
CA ILE A 30 -4.88 -5.59 12.49
C ILE A 30 -4.89 -4.11 12.06
N GLY A 31 -3.80 -3.39 12.28
CA GLY A 31 -3.66 -2.01 11.82
C GLY A 31 -3.59 -1.87 10.30
N ASN A 32 -3.01 -2.86 9.58
CA ASN A 32 -3.05 -2.91 8.12
C ASN A 32 -4.45 -3.30 7.62
N TYR A 33 -5.07 -4.27 8.29
CA TYR A 33 -6.42 -4.71 7.97
C TYR A 33 -7.42 -3.56 8.06
N LEU A 34 -7.52 -2.92 9.23
CA LEU A 34 -8.45 -1.81 9.46
C LEU A 34 -8.08 -0.54 8.69
N GLY A 35 -6.79 -0.31 8.44
CA GLY A 35 -6.29 0.88 7.76
C GLY A 35 -6.40 0.87 6.24
N ALA A 36 -6.42 -0.32 5.63
CA ALA A 36 -6.42 -0.44 4.17
C ALA A 36 -7.37 -1.53 3.67
N ILE A 37 -7.24 -2.79 4.14
CA ILE A 37 -7.90 -3.94 3.51
C ILE A 37 -9.42 -3.85 3.63
N THR A 38 -9.97 -3.41 4.78
CA THR A 38 -11.42 -3.19 4.94
C THR A 38 -11.97 -2.20 3.93
N GLN A 39 -11.20 -1.17 3.59
CA GLN A 39 -11.62 -0.18 2.60
C GLN A 39 -11.60 -0.76 1.17
N PHE A 40 -10.69 -1.70 0.87
CA PHE A 40 -10.69 -2.40 -0.41
C PHE A 40 -12.00 -3.17 -0.61
N VAL A 41 -12.49 -3.81 0.46
CA VAL A 41 -13.80 -4.51 0.45
C VAL A 41 -14.95 -3.52 0.20
N ASP A 42 -14.89 -2.32 0.79
CA ASP A 42 -15.91 -1.29 0.54
C ASP A 42 -15.86 -0.78 -0.91
N TYR A 43 -14.66 -0.60 -1.49
CA TYR A 43 -14.52 -0.04 -2.83
C TYR A 43 -14.98 -0.96 -3.96
N GLN A 44 -14.93 -2.28 -3.77
CA GLN A 44 -15.29 -3.24 -4.81
C GLN A 44 -16.75 -3.13 -5.28
N THR A 45 -17.63 -2.47 -4.53
CA THR A 45 -19.03 -2.25 -4.92
C THR A 45 -19.22 -1.07 -5.86
N ASP A 46 -18.36 -0.05 -5.78
CA ASP A 46 -18.54 1.23 -6.45
C ASP A 46 -17.52 1.49 -7.56
N TYR A 47 -16.48 0.65 -7.65
CA TYR A 47 -15.34 0.83 -8.56
C TYR A 47 -14.97 -0.48 -9.24
N ASN A 48 -14.48 -0.39 -10.46
CA ASN A 48 -13.68 -1.45 -11.07
C ASN A 48 -12.34 -1.50 -10.33
N SER A 49 -12.18 -2.50 -9.45
CA SER A 49 -11.10 -2.50 -8.48
C SER A 49 -9.96 -3.42 -8.90
N ILE A 50 -8.75 -2.89 -8.82
CA ILE A 50 -7.50 -3.59 -9.14
C ILE A 50 -6.61 -3.56 -7.91
N PHE A 51 -6.34 -4.73 -7.34
CA PHE A 51 -5.53 -4.89 -6.15
C PHE A 51 -4.28 -5.70 -6.45
N SER A 52 -3.12 -5.11 -6.18
CA SER A 52 -1.83 -5.75 -6.44
C SER A 52 -1.10 -6.10 -5.16
N ILE A 53 -0.47 -7.28 -5.14
CA ILE A 53 0.54 -7.62 -4.15
C ILE A 53 1.86 -7.16 -4.73
N VAL A 54 2.40 -6.04 -4.19
CA VAL A 54 3.51 -5.31 -4.82
C VAL A 54 4.87 -5.81 -4.31
N ASP A 55 5.24 -7.00 -4.77
CA ASP A 55 6.48 -7.68 -4.41
C ASP A 55 7.74 -7.00 -4.97
N LEU A 56 7.66 -6.32 -6.12
CA LEU A 56 8.77 -5.53 -6.65
C LEU A 56 9.10 -4.32 -5.76
N HIS A 57 8.10 -3.73 -5.10
CA HIS A 57 8.36 -2.70 -4.09
C HIS A 57 8.99 -3.28 -2.82
N ALA A 58 8.68 -4.51 -2.47
CA ALA A 58 9.27 -5.16 -1.29
C ALA A 58 10.78 -5.36 -1.45
N ILE A 59 11.25 -5.74 -2.65
CA ILE A 59 12.67 -6.00 -2.92
C ILE A 59 13.54 -4.74 -3.04
N THR A 60 12.97 -3.55 -2.92
CA THR A 60 13.76 -2.29 -2.78
C THR A 60 14.63 -2.29 -1.54
N VAL A 61 14.28 -3.11 -0.57
CA VAL A 61 15.08 -3.49 0.60
C VAL A 61 15.26 -5.01 0.55
N TRP A 62 16.43 -5.49 0.95
CA TRP A 62 16.72 -6.93 0.92
C TRP A 62 15.62 -7.75 1.59
N GLN A 63 15.18 -8.82 0.94
CA GLN A 63 14.20 -9.77 1.42
C GLN A 63 14.75 -11.19 1.28
N ASP A 64 14.51 -12.05 2.27
CA ASP A 64 14.73 -13.48 2.10
C ASP A 64 13.73 -14.03 1.06
N PRO A 65 14.19 -14.75 0.01
CA PRO A 65 13.31 -15.18 -1.07
C PRO A 65 12.19 -16.12 -0.63
N ILE A 66 12.44 -16.99 0.37
CA ILE A 66 11.46 -17.93 0.88
C ILE A 66 10.42 -17.19 1.71
N ALA A 67 10.86 -16.28 2.57
CA ALA A 67 9.98 -15.43 3.36
C ALA A 67 9.10 -14.55 2.46
N LEU A 68 9.67 -13.90 1.43
CA LEU A 68 8.92 -13.08 0.49
C LEU A 68 7.83 -13.88 -0.23
N LYS A 69 8.18 -15.08 -0.73
CA LYS A 69 7.21 -15.98 -1.38
C LYS A 69 6.06 -16.37 -0.46
N ASN A 70 6.35 -16.68 0.80
CA ASN A 70 5.35 -17.03 1.79
C ASN A 70 4.46 -15.83 2.14
N SER A 71 5.06 -14.67 2.39
CA SER A 71 4.32 -13.44 2.68
C SER A 71 3.43 -12.98 1.51
N THR A 72 3.86 -13.18 0.26
CA THR A 72 3.03 -12.91 -0.93
C THR A 72 1.76 -13.77 -0.92
N ARG A 73 1.89 -15.05 -0.61
CA ARG A 73 0.73 -15.96 -0.52
C ARG A 73 -0.17 -15.64 0.67
N GLU A 74 0.42 -15.25 1.79
CA GLU A 74 -0.31 -14.86 3.00
C GLU A 74 -1.14 -13.58 2.75
N VAL A 75 -0.58 -12.56 2.09
CA VAL A 75 -1.31 -11.36 1.73
C VAL A 75 -2.52 -11.69 0.85
N LEU A 76 -2.35 -12.58 -0.15
CA LEU A 76 -3.46 -13.04 -0.98
C LEU A 76 -4.54 -13.74 -0.16
N ALA A 77 -4.14 -14.65 0.73
CA ALA A 77 -5.08 -15.36 1.59
C ALA A 77 -5.85 -14.41 2.51
N ILE A 78 -5.18 -13.38 3.05
CA ILE A 78 -5.82 -12.34 3.87
C ILE A 78 -6.80 -11.52 3.03
N PHE A 79 -6.47 -11.16 1.79
CA PHE A 79 -7.38 -10.44 0.89
C PHE A 79 -8.68 -11.22 0.70
N LEU A 80 -8.58 -12.48 0.31
CA LEU A 80 -9.76 -13.34 0.09
C LEU A 80 -10.55 -13.58 1.38
N ALA A 81 -9.86 -13.89 2.48
CA ALA A 81 -10.51 -14.08 3.80
C ALA A 81 -11.18 -12.81 4.33
N SER A 82 -10.74 -11.63 3.89
CA SER A 82 -11.32 -10.34 4.26
C SER A 82 -12.57 -9.99 3.44
N GLY A 83 -12.90 -10.76 2.41
CA GLY A 83 -14.07 -10.56 1.57
C GLY A 83 -13.81 -9.86 0.24
N LEU A 84 -12.56 -9.79 -0.21
CA LEU A 84 -12.29 -9.41 -1.60
C LEU A 84 -12.74 -10.54 -2.53
N ASP A 85 -13.64 -10.21 -3.44
CA ASP A 85 -14.24 -11.15 -4.39
C ASP A 85 -13.45 -11.16 -5.69
N GLU A 86 -12.75 -12.27 -5.97
CA GLU A 86 -11.94 -12.45 -7.18
C GLU A 86 -12.77 -12.54 -8.46
N SER A 87 -14.07 -12.75 -8.37
CA SER A 87 -14.95 -12.77 -9.56
C SER A 87 -15.28 -11.35 -10.06
N ASN A 88 -15.20 -10.36 -9.19
CA ASN A 88 -15.55 -8.96 -9.48
C ASN A 88 -14.36 -8.01 -9.45
N ASN A 89 -13.19 -8.49 -9.00
CA ASN A 89 -11.99 -7.67 -8.87
C ASN A 89 -10.80 -8.33 -9.57
N ILE A 90 -9.85 -7.51 -9.99
CA ILE A 90 -8.56 -8.00 -10.47
C ILE A 90 -7.61 -8.04 -9.28
N ILE A 91 -7.15 -9.24 -8.91
CA ILE A 91 -6.15 -9.43 -7.86
C ILE A 91 -4.95 -10.15 -8.46
N PHE A 92 -3.75 -9.60 -8.33
CA PHE A 92 -2.56 -10.18 -8.93
C PHE A 92 -1.28 -9.88 -8.15
N ASN A 93 -0.21 -10.63 -8.45
CA ASN A 93 1.13 -10.34 -7.96
C ASN A 93 1.89 -9.49 -8.99
N GLN A 94 2.42 -8.37 -8.58
CA GLN A 94 3.04 -7.35 -9.44
C GLN A 94 4.11 -7.92 -10.38
N SER A 95 4.99 -8.77 -9.88
CA SER A 95 6.07 -9.37 -10.70
C SER A 95 5.60 -10.32 -11.79
N GLN A 96 4.32 -10.73 -11.77
CA GLN A 96 3.74 -11.56 -12.83
C GLN A 96 3.27 -10.75 -14.06
N VAL A 97 3.31 -9.41 -13.95
CA VAL A 97 2.94 -8.48 -15.02
C VAL A 97 4.19 -7.64 -15.37
N PRO A 98 5.04 -8.09 -16.31
CA PRO A 98 6.31 -7.43 -16.62
C PRO A 98 6.16 -6.00 -17.14
N GLU A 99 4.99 -5.63 -17.63
CA GLU A 99 4.65 -4.29 -18.13
C GLU A 99 4.85 -3.20 -17.08
N HIS A 100 4.70 -3.52 -15.79
CA HIS A 100 5.01 -2.59 -14.69
C HIS A 100 6.45 -2.08 -14.77
N THR A 101 7.40 -2.99 -14.95
CA THR A 101 8.83 -2.63 -15.05
C THR A 101 9.17 -1.99 -16.37
N GLN A 102 8.55 -2.39 -17.46
CA GLN A 102 8.75 -1.80 -18.79
C GLN A 102 8.24 -0.36 -18.81
N LEU A 103 7.04 -0.12 -18.28
CA LEU A 103 6.50 1.24 -18.17
C LEU A 103 7.34 2.08 -17.19
N ALA A 104 7.74 1.52 -16.04
CA ALA A 104 8.60 2.23 -15.08
C ALA A 104 9.90 2.70 -15.73
N TRP A 105 10.52 1.89 -16.60
CA TRP A 105 11.70 2.32 -17.36
C TRP A 105 11.39 3.51 -18.29
N SER A 106 10.32 3.43 -19.06
CA SER A 106 9.89 4.52 -19.97
C SER A 106 9.60 5.80 -19.19
N LEU A 107 8.90 5.70 -18.06
CA LEU A 107 8.60 6.84 -17.19
C LEU A 107 9.86 7.38 -16.50
N SER A 108 10.87 6.55 -16.24
CA SER A 108 12.17 7.00 -15.72
C SER A 108 12.86 7.96 -16.68
N CYS A 109 12.72 7.73 -18.00
CA CYS A 109 13.28 8.61 -19.03
C CYS A 109 12.53 9.96 -19.15
N THR A 110 11.28 10.02 -18.66
CA THR A 110 10.46 11.25 -18.63
C THR A 110 10.62 11.99 -17.29
N SER A 111 10.87 11.27 -16.20
CA SER A 111 10.95 11.81 -14.84
C SER A 111 12.21 12.65 -14.63
N ARG A 112 12.13 13.56 -13.64
CA ARG A 112 13.26 14.43 -13.31
C ARG A 112 13.88 14.03 -11.97
N ILE A 113 15.20 13.99 -11.89
CA ILE A 113 15.95 13.72 -10.65
C ILE A 113 15.52 14.68 -9.54
N GLY A 114 15.28 15.97 -9.86
CA GLY A 114 14.84 16.96 -8.87
C GLY A 114 13.48 16.64 -8.24
N TRP A 115 12.62 15.89 -8.91
CA TRP A 115 11.34 15.43 -8.33
C TRP A 115 11.59 14.33 -7.30
N LEU A 116 12.43 13.35 -7.63
CA LEU A 116 12.80 12.27 -6.72
C LEU A 116 13.55 12.78 -5.48
N ASN A 117 14.42 13.79 -5.64
CA ASN A 117 15.13 14.39 -4.53
C ASN A 117 14.21 15.06 -3.48
N ARG A 118 12.99 15.42 -3.86
CA ARG A 118 12.00 16.00 -2.95
C ARG A 118 11.22 14.95 -2.16
N MET A 119 11.27 13.67 -2.57
CA MET A 119 10.55 12.59 -1.91
C MET A 119 11.09 12.36 -0.50
N THR A 120 10.22 12.50 0.49
CA THR A 120 10.59 12.40 1.92
C THR A 120 10.91 10.98 2.33
N GLN A 121 10.15 10.00 1.84
CA GLN A 121 10.29 8.59 2.23
C GLN A 121 11.67 7.98 1.89
N PHE A 122 12.33 8.41 0.81
CA PHE A 122 13.70 8.00 0.56
C PHE A 122 14.63 8.44 1.69
N LYS A 123 14.47 9.69 2.15
CA LYS A 123 15.29 10.25 3.24
C LYS A 123 15.08 9.47 4.53
N ASP A 124 13.85 9.10 4.83
CA ASP A 124 13.47 8.38 6.04
C ASP A 124 13.97 6.93 6.02
N LYS A 125 13.80 6.21 4.90
CA LYS A 125 14.18 4.80 4.76
C LYS A 125 15.68 4.59 4.57
N ALA A 126 16.36 5.46 3.83
CA ALA A 126 17.82 5.40 3.63
C ALA A 126 18.62 5.78 4.90
N GLY A 127 18.00 6.52 5.83
CA GLY A 127 18.63 6.91 7.08
C GLY A 127 19.93 7.70 6.89
N LYS A 128 20.93 7.43 7.76
CA LYS A 128 22.25 8.07 7.70
C LYS A 128 23.16 7.50 6.60
N ASN A 129 22.88 6.29 6.11
CA ASN A 129 23.73 5.54 5.16
C ASN A 129 23.14 5.55 3.74
N LYS A 130 22.88 6.72 3.19
CA LYS A 130 22.28 6.89 1.86
C LYS A 130 23.08 6.24 0.74
N GLU A 131 24.40 6.17 0.87
CA GLU A 131 25.29 5.57 -0.13
C GLU A 131 25.12 4.05 -0.25
N ASN A 132 24.62 3.38 0.80
CA ASN A 132 24.34 1.95 0.80
C ASN A 132 22.88 1.62 0.45
N ALA A 133 22.04 2.63 0.21
CA ALA A 133 20.67 2.42 -0.22
C ALA A 133 20.64 1.91 -1.67
N SER A 134 19.72 0.98 -1.97
CA SER A 134 19.55 0.49 -3.33
C SER A 134 19.04 1.61 -4.25
N VAL A 135 19.43 1.56 -5.54
CA VAL A 135 18.87 2.46 -6.55
C VAL A 135 17.34 2.29 -6.63
N GLY A 136 16.85 1.05 -6.47
CA GLY A 136 15.41 0.77 -6.40
C GLY A 136 14.69 1.55 -5.30
N LEU A 137 15.30 1.72 -4.12
CA LEU A 137 14.74 2.53 -3.05
C LEU A 137 14.65 4.02 -3.42
N TYR A 138 15.50 4.52 -4.30
CA TYR A 138 15.44 5.88 -4.81
C TYR A 138 14.42 6.05 -5.91
N THR A 139 14.26 5.05 -6.79
CA THR A 139 13.44 5.12 -8.00
C THR A 139 12.06 4.48 -7.87
N TYR A 140 11.75 3.77 -6.75
CA TYR A 140 10.45 3.12 -6.59
C TYR A 140 9.22 4.05 -6.76
N PRO A 141 9.29 5.38 -6.52
CA PRO A 141 8.13 6.23 -6.79
C PRO A 141 7.74 6.26 -8.28
N ILE A 142 8.71 6.02 -9.19
CA ILE A 142 8.41 5.90 -10.62
C ILE A 142 7.74 4.55 -10.92
N LEU A 143 8.17 3.47 -10.27
CA LEU A 143 7.49 2.18 -10.37
C LEU A 143 6.05 2.28 -9.84
N MET A 144 5.83 2.99 -8.73
CA MET A 144 4.47 3.25 -8.24
C MET A 144 3.64 4.06 -9.24
N ALA A 145 4.23 5.05 -9.89
CA ALA A 145 3.55 5.78 -10.97
C ALA A 145 3.17 4.84 -12.14
N ALA A 146 4.09 3.93 -12.51
CA ALA A 146 3.81 2.92 -13.54
C ALA A 146 2.67 1.98 -13.12
N ASP A 147 2.65 1.52 -11.88
CA ASP A 147 1.58 0.67 -11.34
C ASP A 147 0.20 1.30 -11.51
N ILE A 148 0.10 2.59 -11.25
CA ILE A 148 -1.15 3.35 -11.32
C ILE A 148 -1.55 3.65 -12.77
N LEU A 149 -0.60 4.12 -13.57
CA LEU A 149 -0.84 4.63 -14.93
C LEU A 149 -1.07 3.50 -15.94
N LEU A 150 -0.51 2.32 -15.71
CA LEU A 150 -0.66 1.14 -16.58
C LEU A 150 -2.13 0.74 -16.77
N TYR A 151 -2.93 0.90 -15.74
CA TYR A 151 -4.35 0.52 -15.72
C TYR A 151 -5.30 1.70 -15.92
N SER A 152 -4.81 2.87 -16.30
CA SER A 152 -5.61 4.09 -16.41
C SER A 152 -6.45 4.36 -15.15
N ALA A 153 -5.89 4.08 -13.98
CA ALA A 153 -6.58 4.25 -12.72
C ALA A 153 -7.10 5.69 -12.56
N THR A 154 -8.38 5.81 -12.22
CA THR A 154 -9.02 7.13 -12.02
C THR A 154 -8.83 7.62 -10.61
N HIS A 155 -8.79 6.69 -9.66
CA HIS A 155 -8.69 6.99 -8.25
C HIS A 155 -7.68 6.06 -7.58
N VAL A 156 -6.95 6.61 -6.62
CA VAL A 156 -5.99 5.86 -5.81
C VAL A 156 -6.27 6.15 -4.34
N PRO A 157 -6.62 5.13 -3.53
CA PRO A 157 -6.75 5.28 -2.10
C PRO A 157 -5.41 5.65 -1.48
N VAL A 158 -5.33 6.81 -0.86
CA VAL A 158 -4.08 7.32 -0.26
C VAL A 158 -4.30 7.78 1.17
N GLY A 159 -3.41 7.35 2.06
CA GLY A 159 -3.18 8.02 3.33
C GLY A 159 -2.34 9.27 3.15
N ASP A 160 -2.23 10.08 4.19
CA ASP A 160 -1.49 11.36 4.15
C ASP A 160 -0.02 11.18 3.74
N ASP A 161 0.60 10.07 4.12
CA ASP A 161 1.99 9.73 3.81
C ASP A 161 2.22 9.34 2.35
N GLN A 162 1.17 8.99 1.60
CA GLN A 162 1.25 8.58 0.19
C GLN A 162 0.84 9.68 -0.79
N LYS A 163 0.30 10.81 -0.31
CA LYS A 163 -0.12 11.92 -1.18
C LYS A 163 0.99 12.40 -2.11
N GLN A 164 2.21 12.55 -1.58
CA GLN A 164 3.36 13.02 -2.34
C GLN A 164 3.72 12.07 -3.50
N HIS A 165 3.53 10.78 -3.33
CA HIS A 165 3.77 9.79 -4.39
C HIS A 165 2.72 9.90 -5.50
N LEU A 166 1.47 10.10 -5.14
CA LEU A 166 0.41 10.28 -6.11
C LEU A 166 0.57 11.59 -6.90
N GLU A 167 0.98 12.67 -6.23
CA GLU A 167 1.32 13.93 -6.90
C GLU A 167 2.45 13.73 -7.91
N LEU A 168 3.50 12.97 -7.53
CA LEU A 168 4.57 12.63 -8.47
C LEU A 168 4.06 11.82 -9.68
N ALA A 169 3.17 10.85 -9.48
CA ALA A 169 2.56 10.08 -10.58
C ALA A 169 1.78 11.01 -11.53
N ARG A 170 1.05 11.98 -11.00
CA ARG A 170 0.33 13.01 -11.78
C ARG A 170 1.29 13.92 -12.55
N ASP A 171 2.38 14.37 -11.92
CA ASP A 171 3.41 15.20 -12.57
C ASP A 171 4.07 14.44 -13.73
N ILE A 172 4.38 13.15 -13.55
CA ILE A 172 4.96 12.29 -14.58
C ILE A 172 3.97 12.12 -15.75
N ALA A 173 2.70 11.80 -15.46
CA ALA A 173 1.65 11.64 -16.47
C ALA A 173 1.44 12.93 -17.26
N HIS A 174 1.32 14.06 -16.56
CA HIS A 174 1.15 15.37 -17.20
C HIS A 174 2.34 15.74 -18.09
N LYS A 175 3.56 15.51 -17.60
CA LYS A 175 4.76 15.78 -18.41
C LYS A 175 4.81 14.90 -19.65
N PHE A 176 4.52 13.59 -19.52
CA PHE A 176 4.49 12.67 -20.65
C PHE A 176 3.47 13.15 -21.70
N ASN A 177 2.24 13.42 -21.28
CA ASN A 177 1.18 13.90 -22.17
C ASN A 177 1.60 15.20 -22.89
N THR A 178 2.25 16.12 -22.17
CA THR A 178 2.73 17.39 -22.75
C THR A 178 3.86 17.17 -23.74
N ASP A 179 4.86 16.36 -23.38
CA ASP A 179 6.04 16.11 -24.22
C ASP A 179 5.67 15.44 -25.55
N TYR A 180 4.65 14.57 -25.53
CA TYR A 180 4.17 13.84 -26.71
C TYR A 180 2.94 14.47 -27.37
N ASN A 181 2.45 15.58 -26.83
CA ASN A 181 1.25 16.29 -27.29
C ASN A 181 0.04 15.35 -27.47
N ASN A 182 -0.20 14.51 -26.45
CA ASN A 182 -1.26 13.51 -26.44
C ASN A 182 -1.76 13.28 -25.01
N ASP A 183 -3.07 13.13 -24.82
CA ASP A 183 -3.69 12.78 -23.53
C ASP A 183 -3.65 11.25 -23.30
N PHE A 184 -2.46 10.67 -23.37
CA PHE A 184 -2.27 9.22 -23.27
C PHE A 184 -2.52 8.69 -21.86
N PHE A 185 -1.95 9.35 -20.84
CA PHE A 185 -2.17 8.96 -19.45
C PHE A 185 -3.29 9.78 -18.83
N ARG A 186 -4.25 9.09 -18.24
CA ARG A 186 -5.24 9.70 -17.35
C ARG A 186 -4.57 10.12 -16.04
N LEU A 187 -4.91 11.31 -15.53
CA LEU A 187 -4.39 11.79 -14.25
C LEU A 187 -5.24 11.21 -13.11
N PRO A 188 -4.66 10.38 -12.23
CA PRO A 188 -5.40 9.77 -11.14
C PRO A 188 -5.76 10.79 -10.06
N GLU A 189 -6.94 10.65 -9.44
CA GLU A 189 -7.39 11.48 -8.33
C GLU A 189 -7.17 10.76 -6.98
N PRO A 190 -6.78 11.49 -5.93
CA PRO A 190 -6.67 10.89 -4.61
C PRO A 190 -8.06 10.56 -4.07
N LEU A 191 -8.26 9.31 -3.68
CA LEU A 191 -9.39 8.91 -2.87
C LEU A 191 -8.95 8.93 -1.41
N MET A 192 -9.39 9.97 -0.69
CA MET A 192 -9.03 10.10 0.72
C MET A 192 -9.68 8.96 1.49
N THR A 193 -8.85 8.10 2.05
CA THR A 193 -9.32 7.04 2.93
C THR A 193 -10.08 7.66 4.10
N LYS A 194 -11.27 7.13 4.42
CA LYS A 194 -11.97 7.53 5.64
C LYS A 194 -10.95 7.47 6.77
N SER A 195 -10.89 8.52 7.58
CA SER A 195 -9.97 8.59 8.72
C SER A 195 -10.14 7.34 9.58
N THR A 196 -9.39 6.29 9.25
CA THR A 196 -9.33 5.12 10.12
C THR A 196 -8.57 5.54 11.36
N THR A 197 -9.14 5.28 12.51
CA THR A 197 -8.47 5.52 13.78
C THR A 197 -7.08 4.86 13.70
N ARG A 198 -6.05 5.65 13.93
CA ARG A 198 -4.67 5.15 13.93
C ARG A 198 -4.55 4.08 15.00
N ILE A 199 -4.35 2.84 14.59
CA ILE A 199 -4.20 1.73 15.53
C ILE A 199 -2.82 1.81 16.17
N MET A 200 -2.82 1.85 17.50
CA MET A 200 -1.62 2.05 18.28
C MET A 200 -1.02 0.71 18.71
N SER A 201 0.27 0.72 19.04
CA SER A 201 0.97 -0.44 19.58
C SER A 201 0.36 -0.88 20.92
N LEU A 202 0.21 -2.18 21.12
CA LEU A 202 -0.28 -2.73 22.39
C LEU A 202 0.73 -2.51 23.54
N ARG A 203 1.97 -2.21 23.25
CA ARG A 203 3.04 -1.99 24.24
C ARG A 203 3.33 -0.51 24.49
N ASP A 204 2.93 0.35 23.55
CA ASP A 204 3.14 1.79 23.63
C ASP A 204 2.01 2.52 22.90
N GLY A 205 1.02 3.01 23.66
CA GLY A 205 -0.13 3.72 23.11
C GLY A 205 0.21 5.08 22.45
N SER A 206 1.45 5.54 22.53
CA SER A 206 1.92 6.74 21.83
C SER A 206 2.47 6.44 20.43
N SER A 207 2.79 5.20 20.15
CA SER A 207 3.40 4.75 18.89
C SER A 207 2.41 3.98 18.03
N LYS A 208 2.41 4.21 16.70
CA LYS A 208 1.60 3.43 15.75
C LYS A 208 2.03 1.97 15.78
N MET A 209 1.06 1.04 15.73
CA MET A 209 1.33 -0.38 15.51
C MET A 209 2.16 -0.57 14.25
N SER A 210 3.27 -1.30 14.36
CA SER A 210 4.27 -1.44 13.30
C SER A 210 4.72 -2.87 13.11
N LYS A 211 4.95 -3.26 11.85
CA LYS A 211 5.56 -4.55 11.48
C LYS A 211 7.01 -4.69 11.98
N SER A 212 7.72 -3.58 12.10
CA SER A 212 9.14 -3.53 12.47
C SER A 212 9.40 -3.44 13.98
N ASP A 213 8.36 -3.44 14.82
CA ASP A 213 8.54 -3.44 16.27
C ASP A 213 9.25 -4.74 16.71
N ILE A 214 10.23 -4.62 17.60
CA ILE A 214 11.01 -5.75 18.12
C ILE A 214 10.12 -6.71 18.92
N SER A 215 9.12 -6.18 19.63
CA SER A 215 8.21 -6.98 20.44
C SER A 215 7.06 -7.54 19.61
N GLU A 216 6.93 -8.85 19.54
CA GLU A 216 5.77 -9.53 18.95
C GLU A 216 4.45 -9.20 19.68
N TYR A 217 4.52 -8.81 20.97
CA TYR A 217 3.37 -8.40 21.78
C TYR A 217 2.89 -6.97 21.49
N SER A 218 3.55 -6.25 20.60
CA SER A 218 3.16 -4.90 20.23
C SER A 218 1.99 -4.84 19.24
N ARG A 219 1.69 -5.97 18.59
CA ARG A 219 0.72 -6.07 17.50
C ARG A 219 -0.06 -7.37 17.52
N ILE A 220 -1.27 -7.34 16.99
CA ILE A 220 -2.07 -8.52 16.68
C ILE A 220 -1.92 -8.80 15.19
N LEU A 221 -1.45 -10.00 14.84
CA LEU A 221 -1.33 -10.46 13.47
C LEU A 221 -2.66 -11.01 12.98
N MET A 222 -2.92 -10.92 11.68
CA MET A 222 -4.11 -11.54 11.07
C MET A 222 -4.04 -13.07 11.12
N THR A 223 -2.87 -13.63 11.36
CA THR A 223 -2.60 -15.06 11.48
C THR A 223 -2.52 -15.56 12.94
N ASP A 224 -2.65 -14.67 13.93
CA ASP A 224 -2.62 -15.06 15.35
C ASP A 224 -3.79 -15.98 15.69
N SER A 225 -3.53 -17.04 16.44
CA SER A 225 -4.57 -17.88 17.05
C SER A 225 -5.31 -17.14 18.16
N ASN A 226 -6.50 -17.63 18.54
CA ASN A 226 -7.28 -17.06 19.65
C ASN A 226 -6.47 -16.98 20.94
N ASP A 227 -5.63 -17.98 21.23
CA ASP A 227 -4.77 -18.01 22.43
C ASP A 227 -3.68 -16.94 22.35
N GLN A 228 -3.07 -16.76 21.18
CA GLN A 228 -2.08 -15.70 20.94
C GLN A 228 -2.69 -14.32 21.08
N ILE A 229 -3.86 -14.08 20.49
CA ILE A 229 -4.60 -12.82 20.64
C ILE A 229 -4.90 -12.57 22.13
N SER A 230 -5.46 -13.55 22.83
CA SER A 230 -5.74 -13.45 24.27
C SER A 230 -4.50 -13.12 25.09
N LEU A 231 -3.38 -13.78 24.79
CA LEU A 231 -2.12 -13.52 25.48
C LEU A 231 -1.58 -12.11 25.21
N LYS A 232 -1.63 -11.66 23.95
CA LYS A 232 -1.20 -10.31 23.55
C LYS A 232 -2.03 -9.22 24.23
N ILE A 233 -3.34 -9.40 24.28
CA ILE A 233 -4.25 -8.48 24.99
C ILE A 233 -3.95 -8.46 26.49
N LYS A 234 -3.76 -9.61 27.13
CA LYS A 234 -3.40 -9.68 28.56
C LYS A 234 -2.08 -8.98 28.88
N LYS A 235 -1.13 -8.99 27.91
CA LYS A 235 0.18 -8.33 28.05
C LYS A 235 0.19 -6.89 27.54
N ALA A 236 -0.92 -6.39 27.00
CA ALA A 236 -1.00 -5.02 26.53
C ALA A 236 -0.77 -4.04 27.69
N ARG A 237 -0.20 -2.89 27.38
CA ARG A 237 -0.01 -1.83 28.35
C ARG A 237 -1.38 -1.26 28.74
N THR A 238 -1.62 -1.13 30.01
CA THR A 238 -2.83 -0.55 30.58
C THR A 238 -2.46 0.57 31.55
N ASP A 239 -3.38 1.50 31.78
CA ASP A 239 -3.28 2.47 32.84
C ASP A 239 -3.87 1.94 34.17
N SER A 240 -3.68 2.68 35.25
CA SER A 240 -4.23 2.35 36.58
C SER A 240 -5.59 2.99 36.84
N LEU A 241 -6.18 3.64 35.83
CA LEU A 241 -7.46 4.35 35.96
C LEU A 241 -8.64 3.39 35.80
N LYS A 242 -9.80 3.76 36.33
CA LYS A 242 -11.04 3.00 36.11
C LYS A 242 -11.37 3.00 34.59
N MET A 243 -12.10 1.93 34.18
CA MET A 243 -12.62 1.85 32.83
C MET A 243 -13.33 3.16 32.44
N PRO A 244 -13.06 3.75 31.26
CA PRO A 244 -13.73 4.95 30.83
C PRO A 244 -15.21 4.71 30.59
N ASN A 245 -16.06 5.65 31.01
CA ASN A 245 -17.51 5.56 30.84
C ASN A 245 -18.00 6.16 29.52
N THR A 246 -17.13 6.87 28.81
CA THR A 246 -17.46 7.56 27.54
C THR A 246 -16.36 7.39 26.52
N SER A 247 -16.71 7.42 25.22
CA SER A 247 -15.74 7.42 24.11
C SER A 247 -14.80 8.62 24.16
N LYS A 248 -15.25 9.78 24.69
CA LYS A 248 -14.41 10.97 24.85
C LYS A 248 -13.33 10.75 25.89
N GLU A 249 -13.68 10.12 27.00
CA GLU A 249 -12.72 9.75 28.06
C GLU A 249 -11.72 8.70 27.55
N ALA A 250 -12.20 7.67 26.84
CA ALA A 250 -11.33 6.67 26.23
C ALA A 250 -10.30 7.28 25.26
N LYS A 251 -10.75 8.16 24.35
CA LYS A 251 -9.88 8.84 23.38
C LYS A 251 -8.82 9.75 24.02
N SER A 252 -8.98 10.17 25.27
CA SER A 252 -7.97 10.95 25.99
C SER A 252 -6.87 10.11 26.63
N ARG A 253 -7.00 8.78 26.60
CA ARG A 253 -6.06 7.84 27.24
C ARG A 253 -5.29 7.07 26.17
N LEU A 254 -3.96 7.22 26.17
CA LEU A 254 -3.07 6.58 25.20
C LEU A 254 -3.09 5.04 25.26
N GLU A 255 -3.39 4.47 26.43
CA GLU A 255 -3.39 3.03 26.70
C GLU A 255 -4.71 2.31 26.38
N ILE A 256 -5.76 3.03 25.93
CA ILE A 256 -7.11 2.49 25.71
C ILE A 256 -7.57 2.64 24.25
N ASN A 257 -6.67 2.91 23.34
CA ASN A 257 -7.01 3.03 21.91
C ASN A 257 -7.13 1.67 21.24
#